data_86a64ad9ae04ca0695dda13e166bd6f8
#
_entry.id   86a64ad9ae04ca0695dda13e166bd6f8
#
_cell.length_a   1.000
_cell.length_b   1.000
_cell.length_c   1.000
_cell.angle_alpha   90.00
_cell.angle_beta   90.00
_cell.angle_gamma   90.00
#
_symmetry.space_group_name_H-M   'P 1'
#
loop_
_entity.id
_entity.type
_entity.pdbx_description
1 polymer ?
#
loop_
_entity_poly.entity_id
_entity_poly.type
_entity_poly.pdbx_seq_one_letter_code
_entity_poly.pdbx_strand_id
1 'polypeptide(L)' 'EWSVQIGAFDTQESSTAALKSAAKKLPRSYVMATKPQIVKAKSNSGTVYRARFSGLTRQKAIEGCRILKNCIVLSNTE' A
#
# COMPACT_ATOMS: atom_id res chain seq x y z
N GLU A 1 2.91 -9.01 11.01
CA GLU A 1 2.86 -7.70 10.38
C GLU A 1 1.92 -7.69 9.18
N TRP A 2 1.20 -6.61 8.99
CA TRP A 2 0.22 -6.50 7.92
C TRP A 2 0.50 -5.29 7.05
N SER A 3 -0.03 -5.32 5.84
CA SER A 3 0.09 -4.19 4.92
C SER A 3 -1.20 -3.99 4.15
N VAL A 4 -1.32 -2.79 3.58
CA VAL A 4 -2.41 -2.42 2.70
C VAL A 4 -1.83 -2.13 1.33
N GLN A 5 -2.21 -2.91 0.33
CA GLN A 5 -1.80 -2.67 -1.05
C GLN A 5 -2.85 -1.82 -1.74
N ILE A 6 -2.44 -0.66 -2.21
CA ILE A 6 -3.35 0.31 -2.82
C ILE A 6 -3.42 0.19 -4.35
N GLY A 7 -2.50 -0.56 -4.94
CA GLY A 7 -2.54 -0.81 -6.37
C GLY A 7 -1.25 -1.37 -6.89
N ALA A 8 -1.26 -1.73 -8.18
CA ALA A 8 -0.10 -2.19 -8.91
C ALA A 8 0.00 -1.36 -10.18
N PHE A 9 1.18 -0.87 -10.49
CA PHE A 9 1.38 0.13 -11.54
C PHE A 9 2.51 -0.28 -12.46
N ASP A 10 2.49 0.24 -13.68
CA ASP A 10 3.51 -0.10 -14.69
C ASP A 10 4.85 0.58 -14.41
N THR A 11 4.85 1.70 -13.68
CA THR A 11 6.07 2.44 -13.39
C THR A 11 6.19 2.70 -11.90
N GLN A 12 7.43 2.89 -11.46
CA GLN A 12 7.69 3.26 -10.07
C GLN A 12 7.11 4.65 -9.76
N GLU A 13 7.16 5.55 -10.73
CA GLU A 13 6.65 6.90 -10.56
C GLU A 13 5.15 6.91 -10.30
N SER A 14 4.40 6.12 -11.05
CA SER A 14 2.96 5.98 -10.83
C SER A 14 2.66 5.40 -9.46
N SER A 15 3.45 4.41 -9.05
CA SER A 15 3.30 3.79 -7.74
C SER A 15 3.57 4.79 -6.61
N THR A 16 4.63 5.58 -6.75
CA THR A 16 4.97 6.62 -5.78
C THR A 16 3.88 7.68 -5.69
N ALA A 17 3.35 8.11 -6.84
CA ALA A 17 2.28 9.09 -6.89
C ALA A 17 1.02 8.56 -6.19
N ALA A 18 0.72 7.28 -6.39
CA ALA A 18 -0.44 6.65 -5.74
C ALA A 18 -0.28 6.61 -4.22
N LEU A 19 0.93 6.33 -3.73
CA LEU A 19 1.20 6.34 -2.29
C LEU A 19 1.01 7.74 -1.70
N LYS A 20 1.50 8.76 -2.38
CA LYS A 20 1.34 10.15 -1.93
C LYS A 20 -0.13 10.56 -1.91
N SER A 21 -0.86 10.20 -2.94
CA SER A 21 -2.29 10.49 -3.03
C SER A 21 -3.07 9.79 -1.92
N ALA A 22 -2.78 8.52 -1.67
CA ALA A 22 -3.42 7.75 -0.62
C ALA A 22 -3.08 8.31 0.77
N ALA A 23 -1.84 8.73 0.97
CA ALA A 23 -1.41 9.28 2.25
C ALA A 23 -2.21 10.54 2.62
N LYS A 24 -2.62 11.32 1.63
CA LYS A 24 -3.43 12.52 1.86
C LYS A 24 -4.84 12.19 2.33
N LYS A 25 -5.32 11.00 2.04
CA LYS A 25 -6.66 10.55 2.44
C LYS A 25 -6.67 9.91 3.82
N LEU A 26 -5.52 9.55 4.35
CA LEU A 26 -5.40 8.90 5.64
C LEU A 26 -5.07 9.92 6.74
N PRO A 27 -5.48 9.65 7.98
CA PRO A 27 -5.06 10.50 9.10
C PRO A 27 -3.54 10.56 9.19
N ARG A 28 -3.02 11.72 9.57
CA ARG A 28 -1.59 11.93 9.67
C ARG A 28 -0.93 10.95 10.64
N SER A 29 -1.57 10.68 11.76
CA SER A 29 -1.05 9.73 12.74
C SER A 29 -0.94 8.33 12.15
N TYR A 30 -1.87 7.96 11.28
CA TYR A 30 -1.84 6.68 10.58
C TYR A 30 -0.63 6.61 9.66
N VAL A 31 -0.45 7.65 8.85
CA VAL A 31 0.66 7.70 7.89
C VAL A 31 2.00 7.62 8.60
N MET A 32 2.14 8.30 9.74
CA MET A 32 3.39 8.29 10.50
C MET A 32 3.68 6.94 11.15
N ALA A 33 2.65 6.13 11.38
CA ALA A 33 2.80 4.83 12.01
C ALA A 33 3.04 3.72 11.00
N THR A 34 3.02 4.01 9.71
CA THR A 34 3.19 3.02 8.66
C THR A 34 4.42 3.32 7.83
N LYS A 35 4.86 2.32 7.07
CA LYS A 35 6.01 2.46 6.16
C LYS A 35 5.53 2.30 4.73
N PRO A 36 5.59 3.37 3.92
CA PRO A 36 5.27 3.23 2.50
C PRO A 36 6.34 2.39 1.81
N GLN A 37 5.90 1.51 0.92
CA GLN A 37 6.79 0.56 0.30
C GLN A 37 6.33 0.28 -1.11
N ILE A 38 7.29 0.15 -2.03
CA ILE A 38 7.02 -0.24 -3.40
C ILE A 38 7.68 -1.59 -3.64
N VAL A 39 6.87 -2.58 -3.99
CA VAL A 39 7.36 -3.94 -4.22
C VAL A 39 7.33 -4.21 -5.72
N LYS A 40 8.52 -4.40 -6.29
CA LYS A 40 8.66 -4.74 -7.70
C LYS A 40 8.36 -6.23 -7.88
N ALA A 41 7.47 -6.54 -8.80
CA ALA A 41 7.09 -7.91 -9.06
C ALA A 41 6.94 -8.14 -10.56
N LYS A 42 7.19 -9.36 -11.00
CA LYS A 42 6.98 -9.72 -12.39
C LYS A 42 5.61 -10.33 -12.59
N SER A 43 4.98 -9.98 -13.70
CA SER A 43 3.71 -10.54 -14.11
C SER A 43 3.82 -11.04 -15.54
N ASN A 44 2.74 -11.64 -16.06
CA ASN A 44 2.72 -12.15 -17.43
C ASN A 44 2.91 -11.06 -18.46
N SER A 45 2.52 -9.83 -18.13
CA SER A 45 2.63 -8.69 -19.05
C SER A 45 3.83 -7.80 -18.77
N GLY A 46 4.73 -8.22 -17.87
CA GLY A 46 5.94 -7.45 -17.55
C GLY A 46 6.10 -7.19 -16.07
N THR A 47 6.82 -6.12 -15.75
CA THR A 47 7.09 -5.74 -14.37
C THR A 47 5.99 -4.82 -13.86
N VAL A 48 5.55 -5.06 -12.62
CA VAL A 48 4.61 -4.17 -11.93
C VAL A 48 5.23 -3.68 -10.63
N TYR A 49 4.80 -2.51 -10.20
CA TYR A 49 5.25 -1.88 -8.96
C TYR A 49 4.05 -1.77 -8.03
N ARG A 50 4.06 -2.57 -6.98
CA ARG A 50 2.95 -2.63 -6.02
C ARG A 50 3.18 -1.63 -4.91
N ALA A 51 2.22 -0.72 -4.76
CA ALA A 51 2.29 0.32 -3.73
C ALA A 51 1.60 -0.17 -2.46
N ARG A 52 2.32 -0.16 -1.35
CA ARG A 52 1.83 -0.68 -0.07
C ARG A 52 2.17 0.25 1.09
N PHE A 53 1.32 0.23 2.10
CA PHE A 53 1.65 0.73 3.42
C PHE A 53 1.84 -0.49 4.31
N SER A 54 3.06 -0.65 4.85
CA SER A 54 3.40 -1.83 5.66
C SER A 54 3.71 -1.45 7.10
N GLY A 55 4.03 -2.44 7.93
CA GLY A 55 4.30 -2.22 9.34
C GLY A 55 3.05 -1.99 10.16
N LEU A 56 1.92 -2.58 9.74
CA LEU A 56 0.63 -2.37 10.39
C LEU A 56 0.19 -3.61 11.16
N THR A 57 -0.71 -3.41 12.12
CA THR A 57 -1.48 -4.50 12.68
C THR A 57 -2.60 -4.84 11.72
N ARG A 58 -3.20 -6.01 11.91
CA ARG A 58 -4.33 -6.41 11.08
C ARG A 58 -5.47 -5.39 11.15
N GLN A 59 -5.78 -4.93 12.35
CA GLN A 59 -6.84 -3.97 12.56
C GLN A 59 -6.57 -2.64 11.85
N LYS A 60 -5.32 -2.15 11.95
CA LYS A 60 -4.93 -0.91 11.27
C LYS A 60 -5.00 -1.06 9.76
N ALA A 61 -4.60 -2.21 9.23
CA ALA A 61 -4.69 -2.46 7.80
C ALA A 61 -6.14 -2.43 7.34
N ILE A 62 -7.04 -3.05 8.08
CA ILE A 62 -8.47 -3.05 7.76
C ILE A 62 -9.03 -1.63 7.80
N GLU A 63 -8.67 -0.86 8.82
CA GLU A 63 -9.12 0.54 8.94
C GLU A 63 -8.66 1.39 7.76
N GLY A 64 -7.40 1.27 7.39
CA GLY A 64 -6.86 2.02 6.26
C GLY A 64 -7.53 1.65 4.94
N CYS A 65 -7.77 0.37 4.75
CA CYS A 65 -8.45 -0.09 3.54
C CYS A 65 -9.89 0.41 3.48
N ARG A 66 -10.54 0.51 4.62
CA ARG A 66 -11.91 1.04 4.68
C ARG A 66 -11.94 2.51 4.26
N ILE A 67 -10.94 3.29 4.65
CA ILE A 67 -10.84 4.69 4.28
C ILE A 67 -10.53 4.86 2.80
N LEU A 68 -9.58 4.07 2.31
CA LEU A 68 -9.11 4.17 0.92
C LEU A 68 -10.06 3.53 -0.09
N LYS A 69 -10.82 2.53 0.33
CA LYS A 69 -11.86 1.81 -0.42
C LYS A 69 -11.31 0.82 -1.44
N ASN A 70 -10.41 1.22 -2.32
CA ASN A 70 -9.85 0.32 -3.34
C ASN A 70 -8.48 -0.18 -2.90
N CYS A 71 -8.46 -1.26 -2.12
CA CYS A 71 -7.22 -1.77 -1.56
C CYS A 71 -7.31 -3.25 -1.25
N ILE A 72 -6.18 -3.85 -0.93
CA ILE A 72 -6.09 -5.24 -0.51
C ILE A 72 -5.32 -5.29 0.81
N VAL A 73 -5.90 -5.97 1.79
CA VAL A 73 -5.24 -6.20 3.07
C VAL A 73 -4.42 -7.47 2.96
N LEU A 74 -3.13 -7.38 3.26
CA LEU A 74 -2.20 -8.48 3.13
C LEU A 74 -1.50 -8.76 4.45
N SER A 75 -1.34 -10.04 4.76
CA SER A 75 -0.49 -10.47 5.86
C SER A 75 0.93 -10.62 5.34
N ASN A 76 1.89 -10.03 6.05
CA ASN A 76 3.30 -10.13 5.70
C ASN A 76 4.03 -11.22 6.46
N THR A 77 3.30 -12.22 6.92
CA THR A 77 3.95 -13.34 7.58
C THR A 77 4.67 -14.17 6.54
N GLU A 78 5.92 -14.39 6.79
CA GLU A 78 6.76 -15.21 5.96
C GLU A 78 6.74 -16.64 6.47
#